data_9f50d44b2fa8d84e80aaf9995af26a04
#
_entry.id   9f50d44b2fa8d84e80aaf9995af26a04
#
_cell.length_a   1.000
_cell.length_b   1.000
_cell.length_c   1.000
_cell.angle_alpha   90.00
_cell.angle_beta   90.00
_cell.angle_gamma   90.00
#
_symmetry.space_group_name_H-M   'P 1'
#
loop_
_entity.id
_entity.type
_entity.pdbx_description
1 polymer ?
#
loop_
_entity_poly.entity_id
_entity_poly.type
_entity_poly.pdbx_seq_one_letter_code
_entity_poly.pdbx_strand_id
1 'polypeptide(L)'
;MLDTRFIGHAMAPFEVDVEASRLRFFAQATGQTDPVYLDDAAARAAGHRALPVPPTFLFCLEMAAPDPEAIRKLLGLDVAHVLHGEQHFAYHAIACAGDRLRF
;
A
#
# COMPACT_ATOMS: atom_id res chain seq x y z
N MET A 1 21.53 -16.63 5.32
CA MET A 1 21.71 -15.68 4.19
C MET A 1 20.69 -15.99 3.12
N LEU A 2 20.07 -14.98 2.52
CA LEU A 2 19.11 -15.19 1.45
C LEU A 2 19.81 -15.67 0.17
N ASP A 3 19.13 -16.57 -0.56
CA ASP A 3 19.64 -17.09 -1.81
C ASP A 3 19.53 -16.04 -2.93
N THR A 4 20.66 -15.69 -3.53
CA THR A 4 20.74 -14.68 -4.58
C THR A 4 20.03 -15.07 -5.89
N ARG A 5 19.68 -16.35 -6.07
CA ARG A 5 18.92 -16.82 -7.25
C ARG A 5 17.54 -16.14 -7.37
N PHE A 6 17.02 -15.60 -6.27
CA PHE A 6 15.73 -14.91 -6.26
C PHE A 6 15.81 -13.42 -6.63
N ILE A 7 17.01 -12.89 -6.89
CA ILE A 7 17.15 -11.52 -7.37
C ILE A 7 16.45 -11.39 -8.72
N GLY A 8 15.53 -10.43 -8.83
CA GLY A 8 14.73 -10.23 -10.04
C GLY A 8 13.54 -11.17 -10.20
N HIS A 9 13.27 -12.06 -9.22
CA HIS A 9 12.08 -12.90 -9.25
C HIS A 9 10.82 -12.03 -9.17
N ALA A 10 9.88 -12.25 -10.10
CA ALA A 10 8.59 -11.57 -10.09
C ALA A 10 7.53 -12.47 -9.44
N MET A 11 6.86 -11.95 -8.42
CA MET A 11 5.71 -12.62 -7.82
C MET A 11 4.49 -12.52 -8.74
N ALA A 12 3.52 -13.45 -8.58
CA ALA A 12 2.27 -13.39 -9.31
C ALA A 12 1.55 -12.05 -9.01
N PRO A 13 1.13 -11.30 -10.04
CA PRO A 13 0.45 -10.03 -9.83
C PRO A 13 -0.95 -10.26 -9.26
N PHE A 14 -1.46 -9.26 -8.54
CA PHE A 14 -2.83 -9.21 -8.04
C PHE A 14 -3.36 -7.78 -8.12
N GLU A 15 -4.68 -7.64 -8.10
CA GLU A 15 -5.34 -6.35 -8.14
C GLU A 15 -6.06 -6.06 -6.82
N VAL A 16 -6.08 -4.78 -6.43
CA VAL A 16 -6.73 -4.30 -5.21
C VAL A 16 -7.52 -3.05 -5.54
N ASP A 17 -8.78 -3.01 -5.11
CA ASP A 17 -9.60 -1.81 -5.18
C ASP A 17 -9.25 -0.87 -4.03
N VAL A 18 -9.14 0.42 -4.35
CA VAL A 18 -8.89 1.47 -3.35
C VAL A 18 -10.23 1.97 -2.82
N GLU A 19 -10.54 1.63 -1.58
CA GLU A 19 -11.81 1.97 -0.93
C GLU A 19 -11.67 3.20 -0.04
N ALA A 20 -12.55 4.19 -0.24
CA ALA A 20 -12.53 5.46 0.51
C ALA A 20 -12.59 5.27 2.03
N SER A 21 -13.40 4.33 2.51
CA SER A 21 -13.52 4.03 3.94
C SER A 21 -12.19 3.57 4.56
N ARG A 22 -11.43 2.77 3.83
CA ARG A 22 -10.11 2.31 4.28
C ARG A 22 -9.10 3.47 4.34
N LEU A 23 -9.16 4.39 3.38
CA LEU A 23 -8.28 5.56 3.37
C LEU A 23 -8.56 6.47 4.57
N ARG A 24 -9.84 6.73 4.85
CA ARG A 24 -10.25 7.53 6.02
C ARG A 24 -9.82 6.88 7.33
N PHE A 25 -10.05 5.57 7.45
CA PHE A 25 -9.66 4.83 8.65
C PHE A 25 -8.13 4.93 8.88
N PHE A 26 -7.34 4.71 7.85
CA PHE A 26 -5.88 4.82 7.94
C PHE A 26 -5.44 6.24 8.32
N ALA A 27 -6.02 7.26 7.68
CA ALA A 27 -5.71 8.66 8.00
C ALA A 27 -6.00 8.96 9.48
N GLN A 28 -7.15 8.53 9.99
CA GLN A 28 -7.51 8.71 11.41
C GLN A 28 -6.56 7.92 12.32
N ALA A 29 -6.25 6.68 11.99
CA ALA A 29 -5.38 5.81 12.80
C ALA A 29 -3.95 6.34 12.91
N THR A 30 -3.48 7.05 11.87
CA THR A 30 -2.14 7.65 11.84
C THR A 30 -2.10 9.10 12.33
N GLY A 31 -3.23 9.63 12.80
CA GLY A 31 -3.31 11.01 13.29
C GLY A 31 -3.24 12.07 12.20
N GLN A 32 -3.60 11.73 10.97
CA GLN A 32 -3.64 12.69 9.86
C GLN A 32 -4.77 13.70 10.07
N THR A 33 -4.45 14.99 10.00
CA THR A 33 -5.41 16.09 10.20
C THR A 33 -5.68 16.90 8.92
N ASP A 34 -4.94 16.66 7.85
CA ASP A 34 -5.16 17.35 6.58
C ASP A 34 -6.50 16.91 5.97
N PRO A 35 -7.43 17.85 5.75
CA PRO A 35 -8.75 17.56 5.20
C PRO A 35 -8.73 16.83 3.84
N VAL A 36 -7.67 16.98 3.07
CA VAL A 36 -7.49 16.33 1.77
C VAL A 36 -7.62 14.80 1.88
N TYR A 37 -7.19 14.22 3.00
CA TYR A 37 -7.26 12.77 3.23
C TYR A 37 -8.53 12.31 3.96
N LEU A 38 -9.38 13.24 4.39
CA LEU A 38 -10.54 12.96 5.25
C LEU A 38 -11.87 13.31 4.60
N ASP A 39 -11.89 14.31 3.71
CA ASP A 39 -13.10 14.87 3.15
C ASP A 39 -13.03 14.95 1.62
N ASP A 40 -14.06 14.42 0.95
CA ASP A 40 -14.12 14.38 -0.52
C ASP A 40 -14.15 15.79 -1.13
N ALA A 41 -14.85 16.73 -0.51
CA ALA A 41 -14.95 18.10 -1.01
C ALA A 41 -13.58 18.80 -0.92
N ALA A 42 -12.87 18.63 0.18
CA ALA A 42 -11.52 19.15 0.36
C ALA A 42 -10.53 18.54 -0.64
N ALA A 43 -10.61 17.23 -0.88
CA ALA A 43 -9.79 16.55 -1.87
C ALA A 43 -10.01 17.11 -3.27
N ARG A 44 -11.26 17.31 -3.67
CA ARG A 44 -11.63 17.89 -4.98
C ARG A 44 -11.19 19.33 -5.11
N ALA A 45 -11.34 20.12 -4.06
CA ALA A 45 -10.88 21.52 -4.03
C ALA A 45 -9.35 21.63 -4.20
N ALA A 46 -8.62 20.63 -3.73
CA ALA A 46 -7.17 20.52 -3.90
C ALA A 46 -6.75 19.94 -5.27
N GLY A 47 -7.70 19.60 -6.15
CA GLY A 47 -7.42 19.11 -7.50
C GLY A 47 -7.42 17.59 -7.66
N HIS A 48 -7.77 16.83 -6.62
CA HIS A 48 -7.90 15.39 -6.72
C HIS A 48 -9.28 14.97 -7.20
N ARG A 49 -9.40 13.90 -7.96
CA ARG A 49 -10.70 13.37 -8.43
C ARG A 49 -11.50 12.67 -7.33
N ALA A 50 -10.85 12.24 -6.28
CA ALA A 50 -11.42 11.61 -5.08
C ALA A 50 -10.38 11.68 -3.96
N LEU A 51 -10.65 11.09 -2.79
CA LEU A 51 -9.66 11.01 -1.71
C LEU A 51 -8.35 10.40 -2.22
N PRO A 52 -7.22 11.09 -2.10
CA PRO A 52 -5.93 10.52 -2.47
C PRO A 52 -5.51 9.45 -1.47
N VAL A 53 -4.78 8.46 -1.95
CA VAL A 53 -4.18 7.46 -1.10
C VAL A 53 -3.12 8.14 -0.22
N PRO A 54 -3.21 8.04 1.11
CA PRO A 54 -2.19 8.58 2.00
C PRO A 54 -0.81 7.98 1.69
N PRO A 55 0.26 8.76 1.83
CA PRO A 55 1.61 8.22 1.74
C PRO A 55 1.77 6.99 2.66
N THR A 56 2.48 5.98 2.20
CA THR A 56 2.70 4.69 2.88
C THR A 56 1.51 3.72 2.89
N PHE A 57 0.29 4.14 2.62
CA PHE A 57 -0.87 3.23 2.63
C PHE A 57 -0.78 2.14 1.55
N LEU A 58 0.01 2.32 0.50
CA LEU A 58 0.26 1.28 -0.51
C LEU A 58 0.79 -0.02 0.12
N PHE A 59 1.57 0.08 1.19
CA PHE A 59 1.99 -1.09 1.95
C PHE A 59 0.81 -1.88 2.52
N CYS A 60 -0.21 -1.20 3.02
CA CYS A 60 -1.43 -1.85 3.53
C CYS A 60 -2.22 -2.53 2.40
N LEU A 61 -2.24 -1.95 1.21
CA LEU A 61 -2.89 -2.56 0.05
C LEU A 61 -2.13 -3.80 -0.45
N GLU A 62 -0.81 -3.76 -0.40
CA GLU A 62 0.04 -4.92 -0.71
C GLU A 62 -0.27 -6.11 0.22
N MET A 63 -0.61 -5.85 1.48
CA MET A 63 -1.00 -6.89 2.44
C MET A 63 -2.35 -7.56 2.09
N ALA A 64 -3.12 -7.04 1.14
CA ALA A 64 -4.33 -7.67 0.61
C ALA A 64 -4.03 -8.74 -0.47
N ALA A 65 -2.79 -9.11 -0.70
CA ALA A 65 -2.41 -10.19 -1.60
C ALA A 65 -3.14 -11.50 -1.24
N PRO A 66 -3.54 -12.33 -2.21
CA PRO A 66 -4.22 -13.59 -1.96
C PRO A 66 -3.43 -14.54 -1.06
N ASP A 67 -2.09 -14.52 -1.16
CA ASP A 67 -1.20 -15.18 -0.22
C ASP A 67 -0.16 -14.17 0.28
N PRO A 68 -0.44 -13.46 1.38
CA PRO A 68 0.50 -12.47 1.94
C PRO A 68 1.80 -13.09 2.43
N GLU A 69 1.84 -14.41 2.59
CA GLU A 69 3.00 -15.17 3.02
C GLU A 69 3.87 -15.68 1.86
N ALA A 70 3.46 -15.45 0.61
CA ALA A 70 4.10 -16.05 -0.56
C ALA A 70 5.59 -15.75 -0.63
N ILE A 71 6.00 -14.51 -0.42
CA ILE A 71 7.42 -14.12 -0.46
C ILE A 71 8.21 -14.77 0.68
N ARG A 72 7.61 -14.85 1.87
CA ARG A 72 8.23 -15.50 3.02
C ARG A 72 8.46 -16.99 2.75
N LYS A 73 7.46 -17.67 2.20
CA LYS A 73 7.55 -19.09 1.83
C LYS A 73 8.59 -19.29 0.74
N LEU A 74 8.58 -18.46 -0.29
CA LEU A 74 9.54 -18.54 -1.39
C LEU A 74 11.00 -18.43 -0.91
N LEU A 75 11.24 -17.49 0.00
CA LEU A 75 12.58 -17.23 0.52
C LEU A 75 12.98 -18.12 1.72
N GLY A 76 12.06 -18.95 2.22
CA GLY A 76 12.31 -19.80 3.39
C GLY A 76 12.51 -19.02 4.68
N LEU A 77 11.83 -17.85 4.83
CA LEU A 77 12.02 -16.99 5.99
C LEU A 77 11.20 -17.45 7.19
N ASP A 78 11.83 -17.45 8.36
CA ASP A 78 11.16 -17.59 9.63
C ASP A 78 10.78 -16.21 10.18
N VAL A 79 9.49 -15.97 10.38
CA VAL A 79 8.94 -14.69 10.88
C VAL A 79 9.61 -14.27 12.19
N ALA A 80 9.99 -15.22 13.05
CA ALA A 80 10.66 -14.91 14.31
C ALA A 80 12.01 -14.19 14.12
N HIS A 81 12.59 -14.28 12.93
CA HIS A 81 13.88 -13.68 12.59
C HIS A 81 13.78 -12.55 11.55
N VAL A 82 12.56 -12.08 11.27
CA VAL A 82 12.32 -10.99 10.29
C VAL A 82 11.90 -9.73 11.03
N LEU A 83 12.56 -8.63 10.72
CA LEU A 83 12.22 -7.30 11.19
C LEU A 83 12.01 -6.38 10.00
N HIS A 84 10.90 -5.64 9.98
CA HIS A 84 10.67 -4.60 8.99
C HIS A 84 11.52 -3.36 9.39
N GLY A 85 12.65 -3.20 8.73
CA GLY A 85 13.58 -2.11 9.01
C GLY A 85 13.16 -0.78 8.42
N GLU A 86 12.88 -0.78 7.10
CA GLU A 86 12.47 0.43 6.38
C GLU A 86 11.68 0.09 5.12
N GLN A 87 10.94 1.08 4.62
CA GLN A 87 10.18 1.00 3.38
C GLN A 87 10.36 2.31 2.60
N HIS A 88 10.67 2.19 1.31
CA HIS A 88 10.82 3.34 0.41
C HIS A 88 9.71 3.33 -0.64
N PHE A 89 9.15 4.51 -0.92
CA PHE A 89 8.17 4.71 -1.97
C PHE A 89 8.65 5.81 -2.92
N ALA A 90 8.52 5.56 -4.22
CA ALA A 90 8.69 6.59 -5.26
C ALA A 90 7.36 6.75 -5.98
N TYR A 91 6.71 7.90 -5.81
CA TYR A 91 5.39 8.17 -6.39
C TYR A 91 5.55 8.86 -7.73
N HIS A 92 5.06 8.23 -8.80
CA HIS A 92 5.04 8.80 -10.16
C HIS A 92 3.66 9.33 -10.53
N ALA A 93 2.62 8.89 -9.81
CA ALA A 93 1.24 9.35 -9.94
C ALA A 93 0.53 9.16 -8.60
N ILE A 94 -0.58 9.89 -8.42
CA ILE A 94 -1.41 9.79 -7.20
C ILE A 94 -2.56 8.83 -7.48
N ALA A 95 -2.67 7.77 -6.69
CA ALA A 95 -3.83 6.92 -6.65
C ALA A 95 -4.91 7.55 -5.76
N CYS A 96 -6.17 7.31 -6.10
CA CYS A 96 -7.32 7.83 -5.37
C CYS A 96 -8.33 6.73 -5.08
N ALA A 97 -9.24 7.01 -4.15
CA ALA A 97 -10.40 6.15 -3.93
C ALA A 97 -11.15 5.89 -5.24
N GLY A 98 -11.55 4.65 -5.46
CA GLY A 98 -12.20 4.19 -6.69
C GLY A 98 -11.24 3.62 -7.73
N ASP A 99 -9.93 3.78 -7.55
CA ASP A 99 -8.95 3.15 -8.44
C ASP A 99 -8.81 1.66 -8.16
N ARG A 100 -8.41 0.93 -9.17
CA ARG A 100 -7.93 -0.44 -9.05
C ARG A 100 -6.43 -0.46 -9.32
N LEU A 101 -5.66 -0.90 -8.34
CA LEU A 101 -4.21 -0.96 -8.43
C LEU A 101 -3.73 -2.39 -8.65
N ARG A 102 -2.69 -2.53 -9.45
CA ARG A 102 -2.02 -3.81 -9.69
C ARG A 102 -0.66 -3.81 -9.00
N PHE A 103 -0.47 -4.85 -8.24
CA PHE A 103 0.79 -5.12 -7.54
C PHE A 103 1.51 -6.32 -8.16
#